data_286e759c1db505dea04b59f67f3acea1
#
_entry.id   286e759c1db505dea04b59f67f3acea1
#
_cell.length_a   1.000
_cell.length_b   1.000
_cell.length_c   1.000
_cell.angle_alpha   90.00
_cell.angle_beta   90.00
_cell.angle_gamma   90.00
#
_symmetry.space_group_name_H-M   'P 1'
#
loop_
_entity.id
_entity.type
_entity.pdbx_description
1 polymer ?
#
loop_
_entity_poly.entity_id
_entity_poly.type
_entity_poly.pdbx_seq_one_letter_code
_entity_poly.pdbx_strand_id
1 'polypeptide(L)'
;RYANNPQKLQEELGNVMKEFGSPLAGCLPLLVQMPILFALFATLRGSPFADVPYTLNMKVLPADQIAAVEPKPFNSASHSIFIAETDHVPVIASLPRGTKIGVGDSATVNLHTKDGRAFSDVLTDVENPGRFAPTWAVTKGEDIVRVSEDGTITALAAGDATVEAKIQGLAARSDFLFIKALGQVGFYADGAIN
;
A
#
# COMPACT_ATOMS: atom_id res chain seq x y z
N ARG A 1 47.20 16.83 27.09
CA ARG A 1 48.27 17.86 27.16
C ARG A 1 47.74 19.29 27.29
N TYR A 2 46.48 19.55 26.88
CA TYR A 2 45.91 20.92 26.87
C TYR A 2 44.70 21.10 27.80
N ALA A 3 44.56 20.25 28.81
CA ALA A 3 43.41 20.26 29.73
C ALA A 3 43.21 21.59 30.51
N ASN A 4 44.25 22.41 30.62
CA ASN A 4 44.25 23.65 31.36
C ASN A 4 44.27 24.94 30.53
N ASN A 5 44.13 24.87 29.22
CA ASN A 5 44.15 26.05 28.35
C ASN A 5 43.11 25.94 27.24
N PRO A 6 41.85 26.37 27.50
CA PRO A 6 40.77 26.21 26.51
C PRO A 6 40.95 27.02 25.23
N GLN A 7 41.71 28.12 25.28
CA GLN A 7 42.01 28.92 24.10
C GLN A 7 42.93 28.19 23.11
N LYS A 8 43.99 27.53 23.60
CA LYS A 8 44.89 26.70 22.74
C LYS A 8 44.18 25.47 22.22
N LEU A 9 43.26 24.90 22.95
CA LEU A 9 42.42 23.78 22.46
C LEU A 9 41.54 24.19 21.28
N GLN A 10 40.95 25.38 21.35
CA GLN A 10 40.13 25.92 20.24
C GLN A 10 40.97 26.25 19.00
N GLU A 11 42.19 26.78 19.22
CA GLU A 11 43.09 27.11 18.14
C GLU A 11 43.61 25.86 17.40
N GLU A 12 43.98 24.82 18.15
CA GLU A 12 44.41 23.53 17.61
C GLU A 12 43.24 22.79 16.91
N LEU A 13 42.03 22.80 17.49
CA LEU A 13 40.84 22.28 16.82
C LEU A 13 40.50 23.02 15.52
N GLY A 14 40.68 24.36 15.51
CA GLY A 14 40.51 25.18 14.33
C GLY A 14 41.54 24.84 13.23
N ASN A 15 42.80 24.56 13.60
CA ASN A 15 43.86 24.16 12.68
C ASN A 15 43.63 22.76 12.11
N VAL A 16 43.21 21.80 12.95
CA VAL A 16 42.83 20.45 12.52
C VAL A 16 41.63 20.50 11.58
N MET A 17 40.66 21.37 11.83
CA MET A 17 39.51 21.56 10.93
C MET A 17 39.93 22.19 9.58
N LYS A 18 40.95 23.02 9.55
CA LYS A 18 41.50 23.60 8.31
C LYS A 18 42.31 22.59 7.52
N GLU A 19 43.05 21.71 8.18
CA GLU A 19 43.99 20.76 7.58
C GLU A 19 43.22 19.49 7.08
N PHE A 20 42.20 19.01 7.82
CA PHE A 20 41.45 17.81 7.49
C PHE A 20 40.06 18.09 6.90
N GLY A 21 39.70 19.35 6.73
CA GLY A 21 38.35 19.76 6.31
C GLY A 21 37.35 19.74 7.46
N SER A 22 36.28 20.50 7.32
CA SER A 22 35.21 20.49 8.29
C SER A 22 34.56 19.08 8.36
N PRO A 23 34.26 18.52 9.53
CA PRO A 23 33.52 17.27 9.66
C PRO A 23 32.17 17.32 8.90
N LEU A 24 31.68 18.53 8.63
CA LEU A 24 30.50 18.76 7.76
C LEU A 24 30.79 18.47 6.29
N ALA A 25 32.05 18.57 5.83
CA ALA A 25 32.40 18.24 4.44
C ALA A 25 32.28 16.74 4.17
N GLY A 26 32.51 15.90 5.18
CA GLY A 26 32.34 14.44 5.08
C GLY A 26 30.87 13.99 5.04
N CYS A 27 29.94 14.75 5.62
CA CYS A 27 28.52 14.42 5.57
C CYS A 27 27.76 15.10 4.42
N LEU A 28 28.40 16.04 3.69
CA LEU A 28 27.78 16.73 2.55
C LEU A 28 27.26 15.76 1.46
N PRO A 29 28.02 14.72 1.06
CA PRO A 29 27.49 13.72 0.12
C PRO A 29 26.24 13.01 0.65
N LEU A 30 26.19 12.72 1.95
CA LEU A 30 25.05 12.08 2.59
C LEU A 30 23.81 13.00 2.56
N LEU A 31 23.98 14.30 2.82
CA LEU A 31 22.89 15.28 2.77
C LEU A 31 22.31 15.44 1.36
N VAL A 32 23.14 15.37 0.32
CA VAL A 32 22.69 15.41 -1.09
C VAL A 32 22.01 14.08 -1.48
N GLN A 33 22.48 12.98 -0.93
CA GLN A 33 21.97 11.64 -1.25
C GLN A 33 20.64 11.31 -0.57
N MET A 34 20.37 11.92 0.61
CA MET A 34 19.13 11.68 1.37
C MET A 34 17.86 11.99 0.56
N PRO A 35 17.69 13.17 -0.07
CA PRO A 35 16.52 13.45 -0.88
C PRO A 35 16.34 12.48 -2.06
N ILE A 36 17.42 12.03 -2.68
CA ILE A 36 17.38 11.04 -3.77
C ILE A 36 16.89 9.70 -3.24
N LEU A 37 17.40 9.26 -2.08
CA LEU A 37 16.99 8.04 -1.43
C LEU A 37 15.51 8.10 -1.00
N PHE A 38 15.05 9.21 -0.42
CA PHE A 38 13.64 9.41 -0.08
C PHE A 38 12.73 9.41 -1.30
N ALA A 39 13.15 10.04 -2.40
CA ALA A 39 12.39 10.01 -3.65
C ALA A 39 12.26 8.58 -4.18
N LEU A 40 13.35 7.80 -4.15
CA LEU A 40 13.33 6.39 -4.53
C LEU A 40 12.39 5.56 -3.64
N PHE A 41 12.46 5.73 -2.33
CA PHE A 41 11.54 5.06 -1.40
C PHE A 41 10.09 5.46 -1.61
N ALA A 42 9.81 6.74 -1.90
CA ALA A 42 8.47 7.21 -2.17
C ALA A 42 7.89 6.57 -3.44
N THR A 43 8.69 6.45 -4.50
CA THR A 43 8.27 5.78 -5.74
C THR A 43 8.04 4.28 -5.55
N LEU A 44 8.87 3.60 -4.76
CA LEU A 44 8.74 2.16 -4.51
C LEU A 44 7.54 1.83 -3.59
N ARG A 45 7.16 2.74 -2.69
CA ARG A 45 6.00 2.60 -1.80
C ARG A 45 4.67 2.94 -2.46
N GLY A 46 4.69 3.64 -3.59
CA GLY A 46 3.50 3.99 -4.34
C GLY A 46 3.12 2.95 -5.39
N SER A 47 1.90 3.08 -5.92
CA SER A 47 1.50 2.37 -7.12
C SER A 47 2.46 2.77 -8.28
N PRO A 48 2.91 1.84 -9.10
CA PRO A 48 2.40 0.50 -9.36
C PRO A 48 3.00 -0.62 -8.50
N PHE A 49 4.03 -0.33 -7.68
CA PHE A 49 4.82 -1.38 -7.03
C PHE A 49 4.17 -1.93 -5.75
N ALA A 50 3.59 -1.05 -4.95
CA ALA A 50 2.95 -1.44 -3.70
C ALA A 50 1.54 -2.02 -3.92
N ASP A 51 1.12 -2.85 -2.98
CA ASP A 51 -0.26 -3.31 -2.90
C ASP A 51 -1.22 -2.13 -2.74
N VAL A 52 -2.40 -2.24 -3.33
CA VAL A 52 -3.43 -1.22 -3.26
C VAL A 52 -4.49 -1.60 -2.24
N PRO A 53 -4.52 -0.94 -1.07
CA PRO A 53 -5.51 -1.18 -0.05
C PRO A 53 -6.78 -0.35 -0.28
N TYR A 54 -7.94 -0.97 -0.09
CA TYR A 54 -9.24 -0.31 0.05
C TYR A 54 -9.71 -0.50 1.48
N THR A 55 -9.75 0.57 2.26
CA THR A 55 -10.15 0.54 3.66
C THR A 55 -11.62 0.94 3.79
N LEU A 56 -12.42 0.07 4.40
CA LEU A 56 -13.83 0.27 4.64
C LEU A 56 -14.08 0.32 6.16
N ASN A 57 -14.46 1.49 6.65
CA ASN A 57 -14.85 1.67 8.04
C ASN A 57 -16.34 1.40 8.18
N MET A 58 -16.65 0.28 8.82
CA MET A 58 -18.01 -0.21 9.01
C MET A 58 -18.53 0.19 10.40
N LYS A 59 -19.82 0.51 10.48
CA LYS A 59 -20.52 0.68 11.73
C LYS A 59 -21.69 -0.30 11.79
N VAL A 60 -21.60 -1.24 12.69
CA VAL A 60 -22.68 -2.21 12.94
C VAL A 60 -23.56 -1.68 14.05
N LEU A 61 -24.84 -1.55 13.75
CA LEU A 61 -25.86 -1.03 14.67
C LEU A 61 -26.76 -2.15 15.18
N PRO A 62 -27.29 -2.03 16.40
CA PRO A 62 -28.35 -2.89 16.86
C PRO A 62 -29.58 -2.83 15.93
N ALA A 63 -30.37 -3.91 15.91
CA ALA A 63 -31.51 -4.04 14.99
C ALA A 63 -32.58 -2.96 15.16
N ASP A 64 -32.74 -2.44 16.36
CA ASP A 64 -33.66 -1.35 16.69
C ASP A 64 -33.23 0.00 16.15
N GLN A 65 -31.93 0.20 15.99
CA GLN A 65 -31.33 1.46 15.50
C GLN A 65 -31.14 1.49 13.98
N ILE A 66 -30.89 0.34 13.35
CA ILE A 66 -30.66 0.30 11.91
C ILE A 66 -31.89 0.68 11.09
N ALA A 67 -33.11 0.38 11.62
CA ALA A 67 -34.37 0.69 10.96
C ALA A 67 -34.59 2.20 10.72
N ALA A 68 -33.94 3.05 11.51
CA ALA A 68 -33.98 4.51 11.38
C ALA A 68 -32.91 5.09 10.49
N VAL A 69 -31.96 4.28 9.97
CA VAL A 69 -30.81 4.73 9.20
C VAL A 69 -31.11 4.62 7.71
N GLU A 70 -31.10 5.74 7.01
CA GLU A 70 -31.15 5.72 5.55
C GLU A 70 -29.84 5.15 4.97
N PRO A 71 -29.93 4.17 4.07
CA PRO A 71 -28.74 3.65 3.38
C PRO A 71 -28.10 4.74 2.52
N LYS A 72 -26.82 5.02 2.78
CA LYS A 72 -26.03 5.93 1.95
C LYS A 72 -24.95 5.13 1.23
N PRO A 73 -25.01 5.02 -0.10
CA PRO A 73 -23.98 4.33 -0.87
C PRO A 73 -22.60 4.87 -0.53
N PHE A 74 -21.65 3.97 -0.38
CA PHE A 74 -20.24 4.32 -0.15
C PHE A 74 -19.43 3.95 -1.36
N ASN A 75 -18.55 4.87 -1.78
CA ASN A 75 -17.52 4.65 -2.78
C ASN A 75 -16.17 5.09 -2.19
N SER A 76 -15.17 4.24 -2.34
CA SER A 76 -13.80 4.60 -1.98
C SER A 76 -13.21 5.63 -2.94
N ALA A 77 -12.03 6.14 -2.63
CA ALA A 77 -11.20 6.79 -3.64
C ALA A 77 -10.87 5.80 -4.77
N SER A 78 -10.69 6.33 -5.98
CA SER A 78 -10.25 5.54 -7.12
C SER A 78 -8.74 5.29 -7.03
N HIS A 79 -8.33 4.03 -7.15
CA HIS A 79 -6.94 3.63 -7.22
C HIS A 79 -6.63 3.02 -8.58
N SER A 80 -5.47 3.35 -9.15
CA SER A 80 -5.01 2.76 -10.40
C SER A 80 -4.40 1.39 -10.13
N ILE A 81 -5.02 0.34 -10.65
CA ILE A 81 -4.51 -1.03 -10.61
C ILE A 81 -3.77 -1.30 -11.92
N PHE A 82 -2.49 -1.58 -11.83
CA PHE A 82 -1.68 -1.91 -13.00
C PHE A 82 -1.91 -3.37 -13.39
N ILE A 83 -2.57 -3.57 -14.52
CA ILE A 83 -2.87 -4.89 -15.09
C ILE A 83 -1.75 -5.38 -16.01
N ALA A 84 -0.95 -4.47 -16.56
CA ALA A 84 0.27 -4.71 -17.32
C ALA A 84 1.33 -3.65 -16.97
N GLU A 85 2.50 -3.69 -17.59
CA GLU A 85 3.60 -2.74 -17.33
C GLU A 85 3.19 -1.28 -17.55
N THR A 86 2.43 -1.03 -18.60
CA THR A 86 2.00 0.29 -19.04
C THR A 86 0.50 0.52 -18.89
N ASP A 87 -0.26 -0.56 -18.65
CA ASP A 87 -1.70 -0.49 -18.62
C ASP A 87 -2.22 -0.53 -17.19
N HIS A 88 -3.07 0.43 -16.86
CA HIS A 88 -3.70 0.53 -15.56
C HIS A 88 -5.19 0.83 -15.68
N VAL A 89 -5.95 0.34 -14.72
CA VAL A 89 -7.40 0.52 -14.64
C VAL A 89 -7.73 1.24 -13.33
N PRO A 90 -8.49 2.34 -13.37
CA PRO A 90 -8.98 3.01 -12.18
C PRO A 90 -10.11 2.19 -11.55
N VAL A 91 -9.88 1.64 -10.36
CA VAL A 91 -10.83 0.80 -9.63
C VAL A 91 -11.32 1.50 -8.38
N ILE A 92 -12.60 1.33 -8.08
CA ILE A 92 -13.31 1.87 -6.93
C ILE A 92 -13.93 0.69 -6.18
N ALA A 93 -13.81 0.68 -4.86
CA ALA A 93 -14.57 -0.22 -4.00
C ALA A 93 -15.87 0.46 -3.57
N SER A 94 -17.01 -0.20 -3.76
CA SER A 94 -18.31 0.34 -3.40
C SER A 94 -19.12 -0.59 -2.55
N LEU A 95 -19.94 0.00 -1.67
CA LEU A 95 -20.99 -0.65 -0.89
C LEU A 95 -22.30 0.04 -1.22
N PRO A 96 -23.20 -0.57 -2.01
CA PRO A 96 -24.46 0.06 -2.42
C PRO A 96 -25.36 0.42 -1.25
N ARG A 97 -25.37 -0.39 -0.19
CA ARG A 97 -26.13 -0.13 1.05
C ARG A 97 -25.38 0.73 2.06
N GLY A 98 -24.13 1.11 1.75
CA GLY A 98 -23.27 1.92 2.61
C GLY A 98 -22.54 1.12 3.67
N THR A 99 -21.87 1.85 4.57
CA THR A 99 -21.01 1.29 5.62
C THR A 99 -21.71 1.08 6.97
N LYS A 100 -23.02 1.39 7.05
CA LYS A 100 -23.84 1.17 8.24
C LYS A 100 -24.75 -0.02 7.99
N ILE A 101 -24.61 -1.08 8.76
CA ILE A 101 -25.38 -2.32 8.63
C ILE A 101 -25.88 -2.74 10.00
N GLY A 102 -26.96 -3.53 10.04
CA GLY A 102 -27.50 -4.09 11.27
C GLY A 102 -26.82 -5.40 11.67
N VAL A 103 -26.89 -5.75 12.93
CA VAL A 103 -26.45 -7.07 13.39
C VAL A 103 -27.25 -8.16 12.65
N GLY A 104 -26.55 -9.13 12.09
CA GLY A 104 -27.11 -10.20 11.26
C GLY A 104 -27.22 -9.86 9.76
N ASP A 105 -27.03 -8.59 9.37
CA ASP A 105 -27.01 -8.20 7.97
C ASP A 105 -25.70 -8.57 7.29
N SER A 106 -25.76 -8.64 5.95
CA SER A 106 -24.57 -8.81 5.09
C SER A 106 -24.53 -7.73 4.01
N ALA A 107 -23.32 -7.34 3.64
CA ALA A 107 -23.06 -6.39 2.57
C ALA A 107 -21.85 -6.84 1.75
N THR A 108 -22.00 -6.93 0.43
CA THR A 108 -20.91 -7.32 -0.48
C THR A 108 -20.22 -6.08 -1.03
N VAL A 109 -18.90 -6.06 -0.95
CA VAL A 109 -18.07 -5.01 -1.54
C VAL A 109 -17.92 -5.29 -3.03
N ASN A 110 -18.30 -4.32 -3.85
CA ASN A 110 -18.13 -4.41 -5.29
C ASN A 110 -16.91 -3.61 -5.72
N LEU A 111 -15.99 -4.26 -6.46
CA LEU A 111 -14.89 -3.60 -7.14
C LEU A 111 -15.29 -3.33 -8.58
N HIS A 112 -15.28 -2.08 -8.98
CA HIS A 112 -15.68 -1.66 -10.33
C HIS A 112 -14.83 -0.49 -10.83
N THR A 113 -14.80 -0.33 -12.14
CA THR A 113 -14.18 0.80 -12.82
C THR A 113 -15.05 2.06 -12.74
N LYS A 114 -14.52 3.22 -13.12
CA LYS A 114 -15.28 4.48 -13.13
C LYS A 114 -16.49 4.46 -14.04
N ASP A 115 -16.46 3.66 -15.11
CA ASP A 115 -17.56 3.46 -16.04
C ASP A 115 -18.55 2.37 -15.59
N GLY A 116 -18.37 1.84 -14.39
CA GLY A 116 -19.32 0.92 -13.75
C GLY A 116 -19.14 -0.56 -14.10
N ARG A 117 -18.16 -0.92 -14.93
CA ARG A 117 -17.87 -2.32 -15.23
C ARG A 117 -17.26 -3.02 -14.03
N ALA A 118 -17.64 -4.28 -13.77
CA ALA A 118 -16.99 -5.06 -12.72
C ALA A 118 -15.48 -5.20 -13.01
N PHE A 119 -14.67 -5.14 -11.98
CA PHE A 119 -13.23 -5.28 -12.15
C PHE A 119 -12.84 -6.66 -12.70
N SER A 120 -13.57 -7.72 -12.31
CA SER A 120 -13.43 -9.07 -12.87
C SER A 120 -13.59 -9.11 -14.39
N ASP A 121 -14.52 -8.31 -14.92
CA ASP A 121 -14.79 -8.29 -16.36
C ASP A 121 -13.65 -7.66 -17.15
N VAL A 122 -12.96 -6.70 -16.54
CA VAL A 122 -11.77 -6.07 -17.15
C VAL A 122 -10.58 -7.03 -17.19
N LEU A 123 -10.54 -8.01 -16.29
CA LEU A 123 -9.47 -8.99 -16.20
C LEU A 123 -9.63 -10.19 -17.15
N THR A 124 -10.73 -10.26 -17.91
CA THR A 124 -11.04 -11.42 -18.76
C THR A 124 -9.94 -11.69 -19.79
N ASP A 125 -9.33 -10.63 -20.33
CA ASP A 125 -8.28 -10.71 -21.35
C ASP A 125 -6.86 -10.61 -20.76
N VAL A 126 -6.74 -10.60 -19.43
CA VAL A 126 -5.46 -10.45 -18.75
C VAL A 126 -4.86 -11.83 -18.44
N GLU A 127 -3.57 -11.98 -18.67
CA GLU A 127 -2.85 -13.20 -18.31
C GLU A 127 -2.84 -13.39 -16.77
N ASN A 128 -3.26 -14.58 -16.31
CA ASN A 128 -3.37 -14.94 -14.91
C ASN A 128 -4.25 -13.98 -14.08
N PRO A 129 -5.54 -13.85 -14.39
CA PRO A 129 -6.45 -12.90 -13.73
C PRO A 129 -6.57 -13.14 -12.20
N GLY A 130 -6.34 -14.36 -11.73
CA GLY A 130 -6.34 -14.70 -10.30
C GLY A 130 -5.33 -13.92 -9.45
N ARG A 131 -4.27 -13.37 -10.06
CA ARG A 131 -3.30 -12.51 -9.37
C ARG A 131 -3.88 -11.17 -8.91
N PHE A 132 -5.00 -10.78 -9.49
CA PHE A 132 -5.69 -9.53 -9.16
C PHE A 132 -6.86 -9.75 -8.21
N ALA A 133 -7.10 -10.98 -7.79
CA ALA A 133 -8.10 -11.27 -6.78
C ALA A 133 -7.78 -10.51 -5.47
N PRO A 134 -8.73 -9.78 -4.91
CA PRO A 134 -8.51 -9.05 -3.68
C PRO A 134 -8.32 -10.03 -2.52
N THR A 135 -7.38 -9.72 -1.65
CA THR A 135 -7.24 -10.39 -0.34
C THR A 135 -8.02 -9.59 0.68
N TRP A 136 -8.89 -10.25 1.42
CA TRP A 136 -9.77 -9.64 2.40
C TRP A 136 -9.30 -9.89 3.82
N ALA A 137 -9.31 -8.85 4.65
CA ALA A 137 -8.95 -8.96 6.06
C ALA A 137 -9.82 -8.01 6.91
N VAL A 138 -10.16 -8.44 8.12
CA VAL A 138 -10.68 -7.55 9.16
C VAL A 138 -9.47 -7.03 9.92
N THR A 139 -9.23 -5.72 9.87
CA THR A 139 -8.08 -5.09 10.55
C THR A 139 -8.44 -4.56 11.94
N LYS A 140 -9.75 -4.39 12.18
CA LYS A 140 -10.30 -3.99 13.49
C LYS A 140 -11.70 -4.55 13.63
N GLY A 141 -12.04 -5.08 14.82
CA GLY A 141 -13.38 -5.59 15.14
C GLY A 141 -13.66 -6.97 14.53
N GLU A 142 -12.76 -7.92 14.68
CA GLU A 142 -12.92 -9.30 14.23
C GLU A 142 -14.08 -10.04 14.92
N ASP A 143 -14.47 -9.58 16.09
CA ASP A 143 -15.64 -10.02 16.83
C ASP A 143 -16.95 -9.35 16.37
N ILE A 144 -16.85 -8.24 15.65
CA ILE A 144 -17.97 -7.42 15.18
C ILE A 144 -18.39 -7.81 13.76
N VAL A 145 -17.43 -8.09 12.87
CA VAL A 145 -17.69 -8.48 11.48
C VAL A 145 -16.82 -9.64 11.06
N ARG A 146 -17.31 -10.39 10.08
CA ARG A 146 -16.54 -11.38 9.32
C ARG A 146 -16.56 -11.01 7.84
N VAL A 147 -15.48 -11.20 7.14
CA VAL A 147 -15.41 -11.06 5.69
C VAL A 147 -15.07 -12.41 5.05
N SER A 148 -15.76 -12.75 3.97
CA SER A 148 -15.51 -13.92 3.15
C SER A 148 -14.63 -13.59 1.93
N GLU A 149 -14.13 -14.61 1.25
CA GLU A 149 -13.23 -14.48 0.10
C GLU A 149 -13.83 -13.73 -1.10
N ASP A 150 -15.17 -13.73 -1.20
CA ASP A 150 -15.93 -12.99 -2.22
C ASP A 150 -16.18 -11.51 -1.85
N GLY A 151 -15.67 -11.05 -0.71
CA GLY A 151 -15.85 -9.68 -0.22
C GLY A 151 -17.20 -9.43 0.46
N THR A 152 -17.91 -10.48 0.85
CA THR A 152 -19.15 -10.34 1.64
C THR A 152 -18.81 -10.15 3.11
N ILE A 153 -19.22 -9.03 3.67
CA ILE A 153 -19.06 -8.66 5.07
C ILE A 153 -20.33 -9.03 5.80
N THR A 154 -20.25 -9.86 6.83
CA THR A 154 -21.36 -10.26 7.69
C THR A 154 -21.20 -9.64 9.07
N ALA A 155 -22.23 -8.97 9.56
CA ALA A 155 -22.25 -8.33 10.87
C ALA A 155 -22.62 -9.35 11.97
N LEU A 156 -21.74 -9.51 12.95
CA LEU A 156 -21.88 -10.46 14.05
C LEU A 156 -22.38 -9.78 15.34
N ALA A 157 -21.84 -8.60 15.65
CA ALA A 157 -22.16 -7.84 16.84
C ALA A 157 -22.18 -6.34 16.54
N ALA A 158 -22.83 -5.54 17.39
CA ALA A 158 -22.84 -4.09 17.27
C ALA A 158 -21.47 -3.50 17.65
N GLY A 159 -20.99 -2.53 16.87
CA GLY A 159 -19.72 -1.86 17.11
C GLY A 159 -19.11 -1.28 15.85
N ASP A 160 -17.87 -0.82 15.94
CA ASP A 160 -17.09 -0.29 14.84
C ASP A 160 -16.05 -1.32 14.36
N ALA A 161 -16.04 -1.60 13.07
CA ALA A 161 -15.12 -2.53 12.45
C ALA A 161 -14.41 -1.88 11.24
N THR A 162 -13.25 -2.39 10.87
CA THR A 162 -12.54 -1.99 9.67
C THR A 162 -12.19 -3.22 8.85
N VAL A 163 -12.64 -3.23 7.62
CA VAL A 163 -12.34 -4.27 6.63
C VAL A 163 -11.42 -3.68 5.57
N GLU A 164 -10.40 -4.42 5.19
CA GLU A 164 -9.47 -4.06 4.14
C GLU A 164 -9.54 -5.08 3.00
N ALA A 165 -9.70 -4.57 1.79
CA ALA A 165 -9.46 -5.31 0.56
C ALA A 165 -8.12 -4.88 -0.01
N LYS A 166 -7.23 -5.82 -0.29
CA LYS A 166 -5.91 -5.54 -0.81
C LYS A 166 -5.71 -6.24 -2.16
N ILE A 167 -5.40 -5.47 -3.19
CA ILE A 167 -5.02 -5.97 -4.50
C ILE A 167 -3.51 -5.88 -4.64
N GLN A 168 -2.87 -6.97 -5.02
CA GLN A 168 -1.41 -7.05 -5.13
C GLN A 168 -0.86 -6.05 -6.17
N GLY A 169 0.19 -5.32 -5.78
CA GLY A 169 0.98 -4.48 -6.67
C GLY A 169 1.99 -5.27 -7.50
N LEU A 170 2.69 -4.60 -8.39
CA LEU A 170 3.71 -5.23 -9.26
C LEU A 170 4.85 -5.87 -8.47
N ALA A 171 5.21 -5.33 -7.32
CA ALA A 171 6.28 -5.90 -6.48
C ALA A 171 5.93 -7.27 -5.93
N ALA A 172 4.67 -7.51 -5.55
CA ALA A 172 4.22 -8.81 -5.07
C ALA A 172 4.02 -9.83 -6.20
N ARG A 173 3.86 -9.32 -7.45
CA ARG A 173 3.76 -10.12 -8.68
C ARG A 173 5.11 -10.36 -9.35
N SER A 174 6.17 -10.21 -8.62
CA SER A 174 7.55 -9.93 -9.06
C SER A 174 8.39 -11.12 -9.53
N ASP A 175 7.81 -12.20 -9.95
CA ASP A 175 8.51 -13.00 -10.98
C ASP A 175 9.00 -12.12 -12.13
N PHE A 176 8.49 -10.93 -12.14
CA PHE A 176 8.41 -9.99 -13.21
C PHE A 176 9.63 -9.08 -13.35
N LEU A 177 10.06 -8.42 -12.29
CA LEU A 177 11.10 -7.40 -12.42
C LEU A 177 12.51 -7.95 -12.21
N PHE A 178 12.68 -8.86 -11.27
CA PHE A 178 14.01 -9.36 -10.92
C PHE A 178 14.50 -10.45 -11.85
N ILE A 179 13.69 -11.44 -12.16
CA ILE A 179 14.12 -12.60 -12.96
C ILE A 179 14.25 -12.21 -14.43
N LYS A 180 13.33 -11.40 -14.94
CA LYS A 180 13.39 -10.93 -16.34
C LYS A 180 14.54 -9.93 -16.57
N ALA A 181 14.78 -9.03 -15.61
CA ALA A 181 15.91 -8.12 -15.66
C ALA A 181 17.25 -8.84 -15.53
N LEU A 182 17.35 -9.85 -14.65
CA LEU A 182 18.54 -10.70 -14.54
C LEU A 182 18.78 -11.52 -15.79
N GLY A 183 17.74 -12.05 -16.44
CA GLY A 183 17.85 -12.71 -17.74
C GLY A 183 18.34 -11.79 -18.85
N GLN A 184 17.97 -10.52 -18.84
CA GLN A 184 18.45 -9.54 -19.82
C GLN A 184 19.92 -9.12 -19.64
N VAL A 185 20.45 -9.22 -18.43
CA VAL A 185 21.88 -8.97 -18.16
C VAL A 185 22.75 -10.23 -18.16
N GLY A 186 22.21 -11.37 -18.58
CA GLY A 186 22.95 -12.62 -18.74
C GLY A 186 23.18 -13.42 -17.46
N PHE A 187 22.47 -13.11 -16.40
CA PHE A 187 22.45 -13.94 -15.18
C PHE A 187 21.28 -14.92 -15.27
N TYR A 188 21.55 -16.19 -15.07
CA TYR A 188 20.55 -17.26 -15.16
C TYR A 188 20.21 -17.77 -13.76
N ALA A 189 18.93 -18.02 -13.53
CA ALA A 189 18.43 -18.53 -12.26
C ALA A 189 18.91 -19.96 -11.97
N ASP A 190 19.37 -20.68 -12.99
CA ASP A 190 19.92 -22.03 -12.89
C ASP A 190 21.43 -22.07 -12.64
N GLY A 191 22.09 -20.92 -12.52
CA GLY A 191 23.52 -20.81 -12.33
C GLY A 191 24.37 -21.12 -13.55
N ALA A 192 23.76 -21.32 -14.72
CA ALA A 192 24.49 -21.48 -15.96
C ALA A 192 24.97 -20.10 -16.44
N ILE A 193 26.27 -19.91 -16.47
CA ILE A 193 26.92 -18.77 -17.11
C ILE A 193 27.26 -19.19 -18.54
N ASN A 194 26.64 -18.59 -19.51
CA ASN A 194 27.07 -18.70 -20.90
C ASN A 194 28.04 -17.60 -21.26
#